data_eab42f4f80b6d4c5498327485c6e5d5e
#
_entry.id   eab42f4f80b6d4c5498327485c6e5d5e
#
_cell.length_a   1.000
_cell.length_b   1.000
_cell.length_c   1.000
_cell.angle_alpha   90.00
_cell.angle_beta   90.00
_cell.angle_gamma   90.00
#
_symmetry.space_group_name_H-M   'P 1'
#
loop_
_entity.id
_entity.type
_entity.pdbx_description
1 polymer ?
#
loop_
_entity_poly.entity_id
_entity_poly.type
_entity_poly.pdbx_seq_one_letter_code
_entity_poly.pdbx_strand_id
1 'polypeptide(L)'
;MKKLIVKIKKAVKKVGDLVCPPATQDLALNTKNRDATIKKYNYGPLNVDEPGDYWKKIAKYWKTTEKAAKKSLCGNCVAFDISPRMKECLPGDTFDEDGVLGYCWMHHFKCHSARACHTWAKGGPIKKNSESNEWQRKAKLEEGQGAIRHRDAEDVIPKNHWTVKKGKCRPGDSVKDCMKKLYSE
;
A
#
# COMPACT_ATOMS: atom_id res chain seq x y z
N MET A 1 -7.30 46.40 10.83
CA MET A 1 -8.02 45.12 11.09
C MET A 1 -7.07 43.96 10.84
N LYS A 2 -6.55 43.31 11.90
CA LYS A 2 -5.67 42.13 11.79
C LYS A 2 -6.50 40.91 11.51
N LYS A 3 -6.33 40.25 10.35
CA LYS A 3 -6.97 38.99 10.02
C LYS A 3 -6.41 37.88 10.92
N LEU A 4 -7.24 37.35 11.79
CA LEU A 4 -6.94 36.20 12.65
C LEU A 4 -6.96 34.96 11.75
N ILE A 5 -5.81 34.45 11.35
CA ILE A 5 -5.69 33.18 10.65
C ILE A 5 -5.80 32.07 11.70
N VAL A 6 -6.99 31.51 11.86
CA VAL A 6 -7.21 30.31 12.67
C VAL A 6 -6.63 29.12 11.90
N LYS A 7 -5.43 28.69 12.27
CA LYS A 7 -4.89 27.39 11.83
C LYS A 7 -5.68 26.30 12.52
N ILE A 8 -6.65 25.72 11.83
CA ILE A 8 -7.34 24.51 12.27
C ILE A 8 -6.32 23.36 12.17
N LYS A 9 -5.69 23.02 13.29
CA LYS A 9 -4.95 21.75 13.41
C LYS A 9 -5.96 20.63 13.37
N LYS A 10 -6.06 19.90 12.23
CA LYS A 10 -6.85 18.67 12.18
C LYS A 10 -6.36 17.73 13.27
N ALA A 11 -7.25 17.36 14.18
CA ALA A 11 -6.94 16.41 15.24
C ALA A 11 -6.61 15.05 14.62
N VAL A 12 -5.42 14.55 14.87
CA VAL A 12 -5.00 13.23 14.41
C VAL A 12 -5.54 12.20 15.41
N LYS A 13 -6.35 11.26 14.94
CA LYS A 13 -6.89 10.19 15.77
C LYS A 13 -5.74 9.26 16.19
N LYS A 14 -5.59 9.04 17.51
CA LYS A 14 -4.65 8.07 18.08
C LYS A 14 -5.38 6.77 18.39
N VAL A 15 -4.72 5.65 18.13
CA VAL A 15 -5.16 4.31 18.52
C VAL A 15 -4.04 3.70 19.35
N GLY A 16 -4.22 3.69 20.68
CA GLY A 16 -3.14 3.42 21.62
C GLY A 16 -2.03 4.48 21.52
N ASP A 17 -0.77 4.06 21.57
CA ASP A 17 0.41 4.94 21.44
C ASP A 17 0.77 5.30 19.99
N LEU A 18 -0.01 4.85 19.00
CA LEU A 18 0.28 5.01 17.60
C LEU A 18 -0.77 5.86 16.88
N VAL A 19 -0.27 6.71 16.02
CA VAL A 19 -1.07 7.64 15.23
C VAL A 19 -1.61 6.93 13.99
N CYS A 20 -2.86 7.17 13.63
CA CYS A 20 -3.40 6.69 12.35
C CYS A 20 -2.64 7.33 11.18
N PRO A 21 -2.33 6.56 10.12
CA PRO A 21 -1.70 7.12 8.93
C PRO A 21 -2.50 8.29 8.37
N PRO A 22 -1.88 9.42 8.00
CA PRO A 22 -2.59 10.64 7.60
C PRO A 22 -3.64 10.42 6.51
N ALA A 23 -3.33 9.60 5.50
CA ALA A 23 -4.25 9.32 4.40
C ALA A 23 -5.50 8.52 4.81
N THR A 24 -5.56 7.94 6.01
CA THR A 24 -6.79 7.30 6.52
C THR A 24 -7.82 8.34 6.96
N GLN A 25 -7.36 9.53 7.36
CA GLN A 25 -8.20 10.62 7.89
C GLN A 25 -8.32 11.80 6.91
N ASP A 26 -7.38 11.97 5.99
CA ASP A 26 -7.37 13.02 4.98
C ASP A 26 -7.77 12.46 3.61
N LEU A 27 -9.00 12.78 3.18
CA LEU A 27 -9.55 12.31 1.91
C LEU A 27 -8.77 12.87 0.71
N ALA A 28 -8.32 14.12 0.77
CA ALA A 28 -7.58 14.73 -0.31
C ALA A 28 -6.23 14.06 -0.51
N LEU A 29 -5.51 13.79 0.59
CA LEU A 29 -4.25 13.06 0.56
C LEU A 29 -4.45 11.62 0.08
N ASN A 30 -5.48 10.94 0.57
CA ASN A 30 -5.82 9.58 0.12
C ASN A 30 -6.08 9.53 -1.39
N THR A 31 -6.90 10.45 -1.90
CA THR A 31 -7.22 10.53 -3.33
C THR A 31 -5.97 10.82 -4.15
N LYS A 32 -5.15 11.78 -3.74
CA LYS A 32 -3.87 12.10 -4.40
C LYS A 32 -2.96 10.87 -4.50
N ASN A 33 -2.79 10.12 -3.40
CA ASN A 33 -1.92 8.95 -3.37
C ASN A 33 -2.49 7.81 -4.22
N ARG A 34 -3.82 7.60 -4.17
CA ARG A 34 -4.50 6.62 -5.02
C ARG A 34 -4.31 6.94 -6.51
N ASP A 35 -4.57 8.16 -6.92
CA ASP A 35 -4.51 8.57 -8.32
C ASP A 35 -3.06 8.51 -8.85
N ALA A 36 -2.09 8.88 -8.02
CA ALA A 36 -0.68 8.68 -8.34
C ALA A 36 -0.34 7.19 -8.52
N THR A 37 -0.92 6.30 -7.69
CA THR A 37 -0.70 4.86 -7.77
C THR A 37 -1.39 4.25 -9.00
N ILE A 38 -2.58 4.73 -9.37
CA ILE A 38 -3.24 4.36 -10.63
C ILE A 38 -2.33 4.71 -11.81
N LYS A 39 -1.88 5.95 -11.86
CA LYS A 39 -1.07 6.46 -12.98
C LYS A 39 0.29 5.79 -13.09
N LYS A 40 0.99 5.59 -11.97
CA LYS A 40 2.39 5.15 -11.95
C LYS A 40 2.54 3.62 -11.85
N TYR A 41 1.64 2.98 -11.13
CA TYR A 41 1.73 1.54 -10.81
C TYR A 41 0.52 0.74 -11.27
N ASN A 42 -0.34 1.34 -12.09
CA ASN A 42 -1.51 0.67 -12.66
C ASN A 42 -2.39 0.01 -11.58
N TYR A 43 -2.70 0.74 -10.49
CA TYR A 43 -3.59 0.23 -9.46
C TYR A 43 -5.02 0.07 -10.00
N GLY A 44 -5.58 -1.12 -9.86
CA GLY A 44 -6.90 -1.46 -10.37
C GLY A 44 -7.25 -2.94 -10.15
N PRO A 45 -8.22 -3.47 -10.90
CA PRO A 45 -9.09 -2.76 -11.85
C PRO A 45 -9.95 -1.70 -11.16
N LEU A 46 -10.32 -0.63 -11.85
CA LEU A 46 -11.19 0.42 -11.27
C LEU A 46 -12.64 -0.07 -11.17
N ASN A 47 -13.08 -0.89 -12.13
CA ASN A 47 -14.28 -1.69 -12.04
C ASN A 47 -13.88 -3.16 -11.91
N VAL A 48 -14.30 -3.83 -10.83
CA VAL A 48 -13.92 -5.23 -10.53
C VAL A 48 -14.71 -6.18 -11.43
N ASP A 49 -15.98 -5.88 -11.69
CA ASP A 49 -16.86 -6.72 -12.52
C ASP A 49 -16.51 -6.63 -14.01
N GLU A 50 -16.06 -5.45 -14.44
CA GLU A 50 -15.66 -5.19 -15.83
C GLU A 50 -14.20 -4.74 -15.92
N PRO A 51 -13.22 -5.63 -15.64
CA PRO A 51 -11.81 -5.26 -15.57
C PRO A 51 -11.18 -4.98 -16.95
N GLY A 52 -11.88 -5.27 -18.04
CA GLY A 52 -11.35 -5.12 -19.39
C GLY A 52 -10.04 -5.87 -19.60
N ASP A 53 -9.04 -5.20 -20.13
CA ASP A 53 -7.70 -5.75 -20.39
C ASP A 53 -6.72 -5.62 -19.21
N TYR A 54 -7.20 -5.19 -18.03
CA TYR A 54 -6.37 -4.91 -16.87
C TYR A 54 -5.45 -6.08 -16.50
N TRP A 55 -6.02 -7.29 -16.36
CA TRP A 55 -5.25 -8.48 -15.96
C TRP A 55 -4.25 -8.91 -17.00
N LYS A 56 -4.55 -8.71 -18.28
CA LYS A 56 -3.61 -8.94 -19.37
C LYS A 56 -2.40 -7.99 -19.28
N LYS A 57 -2.64 -6.71 -18.98
CA LYS A 57 -1.59 -5.71 -18.77
C LYS A 57 -0.71 -6.05 -17.57
N ILE A 58 -1.31 -6.41 -16.43
CA ILE A 58 -0.59 -6.84 -15.22
C ILE A 58 0.24 -8.10 -15.50
N ALA A 59 -0.33 -9.11 -16.13
CA ALA A 59 0.37 -10.36 -16.49
C ALA A 59 1.58 -10.08 -17.38
N LYS A 60 1.41 -9.22 -18.38
CA LYS A 60 2.51 -8.78 -19.25
C LYS A 60 3.63 -8.09 -18.48
N TYR A 61 3.28 -7.18 -17.57
CA TYR A 61 4.24 -6.46 -16.76
C TYR A 61 5.04 -7.40 -15.85
N TRP A 62 4.36 -8.33 -15.18
CA TRP A 62 4.99 -9.33 -14.30
C TRP A 62 5.61 -10.51 -15.04
N LYS A 63 5.47 -10.58 -16.37
CA LYS A 63 5.92 -11.71 -17.20
C LYS A 63 5.36 -13.06 -16.72
N THR A 64 4.06 -13.09 -16.44
CA THR A 64 3.31 -14.25 -15.94
C THR A 64 2.02 -14.47 -16.72
N THR A 65 1.22 -15.45 -16.30
CA THR A 65 -0.10 -15.71 -16.88
C THR A 65 -1.18 -14.83 -16.25
N GLU A 66 -2.27 -14.55 -17.00
CA GLU A 66 -3.41 -13.83 -16.42
C GLU A 66 -4.02 -14.57 -15.23
N LYS A 67 -4.03 -15.91 -15.26
CA LYS A 67 -4.51 -16.73 -14.14
C LYS A 67 -3.68 -16.50 -12.87
N ALA A 68 -2.37 -16.37 -12.99
CA ALA A 68 -1.50 -16.04 -11.85
C ALA A 68 -1.69 -14.58 -11.42
N ALA A 69 -1.80 -13.65 -12.37
CA ALA A 69 -2.03 -12.23 -12.06
C ALA A 69 -3.34 -12.03 -11.28
N LYS A 70 -4.44 -12.67 -11.68
CA LYS A 70 -5.73 -12.63 -10.99
C LYS A 70 -5.71 -13.17 -9.56
N LYS A 71 -4.71 -13.97 -9.19
CA LYS A 71 -4.51 -14.48 -7.83
C LYS A 71 -3.63 -13.56 -6.98
N SER A 72 -2.98 -12.57 -7.58
CA SER A 72 -2.01 -11.66 -6.95
C SER A 72 -2.67 -10.33 -6.60
N LEU A 73 -3.51 -10.36 -5.58
CA LEU A 73 -4.38 -9.25 -5.19
C LEU A 73 -3.82 -8.50 -3.97
N CYS A 74 -4.28 -7.27 -3.76
CA CYS A 74 -4.00 -6.53 -2.53
C CYS A 74 -4.33 -7.35 -1.28
N GLY A 75 -5.41 -8.14 -1.31
CA GLY A 75 -5.83 -9.01 -0.21
C GLY A 75 -4.80 -10.05 0.25
N ASN A 76 -3.80 -10.37 -0.57
CA ASN A 76 -2.67 -11.23 -0.17
C ASN A 76 -1.30 -10.53 -0.31
N CYS A 77 -1.32 -9.21 -0.47
CA CYS A 77 -0.12 -8.39 -0.56
C CYS A 77 0.48 -8.14 0.83
N VAL A 78 1.81 -8.22 0.92
CA VAL A 78 2.58 -7.99 2.15
C VAL A 78 2.40 -6.58 2.75
N ALA A 79 2.05 -5.60 1.92
CA ALA A 79 1.84 -4.20 2.34
C ALA A 79 0.38 -3.86 2.64
N PHE A 80 -0.53 -4.81 2.51
CA PHE A 80 -1.96 -4.60 2.74
C PHE A 80 -2.31 -4.85 4.20
N ASP A 81 -2.76 -3.81 4.89
CA ASP A 81 -3.01 -3.82 6.32
C ASP A 81 -4.52 -3.80 6.63
N ILE A 82 -4.98 -4.87 7.25
CA ILE A 82 -6.33 -5.07 7.79
C ILE A 82 -6.29 -5.43 9.28
N SER A 83 -5.21 -5.05 9.97
CA SER A 83 -5.09 -5.25 11.42
C SER A 83 -6.22 -4.54 12.18
N PRO A 84 -6.58 -4.99 13.40
CA PRO A 84 -7.59 -4.33 14.21
C PRO A 84 -7.33 -2.82 14.36
N ARG A 85 -6.09 -2.46 14.66
CA ARG A 85 -5.65 -1.07 14.73
C ARG A 85 -5.93 -0.29 13.45
N MET A 86 -5.63 -0.86 12.29
CA MET A 86 -5.84 -0.18 11.01
C MET A 86 -7.34 -0.02 10.71
N LYS A 87 -8.17 -1.01 11.02
CA LYS A 87 -9.62 -0.91 10.89
C LYS A 87 -10.21 0.24 11.70
N GLU A 88 -9.70 0.48 12.91
CA GLU A 88 -10.11 1.63 13.72
C GLU A 88 -9.70 2.98 13.11
N CYS A 89 -8.64 3.00 12.31
CA CYS A 89 -8.20 4.19 11.59
C CYS A 89 -9.03 4.47 10.33
N LEU A 90 -9.68 3.47 9.75
CA LEU A 90 -10.49 3.62 8.55
C LEU A 90 -11.91 4.05 8.93
N PRO A 91 -12.46 5.13 8.34
CA PRO A 91 -13.84 5.54 8.60
C PRO A 91 -14.84 4.67 7.83
N GLY A 92 -15.97 4.36 8.47
CA GLY A 92 -17.07 3.61 7.86
C GLY A 92 -16.85 2.11 7.79
N ASP A 93 -17.67 1.43 7.00
CA ASP A 93 -17.57 0.00 6.78
C ASP A 93 -16.31 -0.33 5.98
N THR A 94 -15.64 -1.40 6.38
CA THR A 94 -14.38 -1.83 5.77
C THR A 94 -14.51 -3.10 4.95
N PHE A 95 -15.72 -3.53 4.63
CA PHE A 95 -15.97 -4.69 3.76
C PHE A 95 -17.20 -4.44 2.89
N ASP A 96 -17.23 -5.05 1.73
CA ASP A 96 -18.33 -5.13 0.80
C ASP A 96 -18.38 -6.55 0.20
N GLU A 97 -19.25 -6.80 -0.78
CA GLU A 97 -19.43 -8.10 -1.43
C GLU A 97 -18.18 -8.56 -2.20
N ASP A 98 -17.35 -7.62 -2.66
CA ASP A 98 -16.12 -7.91 -3.41
C ASP A 98 -14.91 -8.16 -2.50
N GLY A 99 -14.97 -7.76 -1.22
CA GLY A 99 -13.88 -7.97 -0.29
C GLY A 99 -13.75 -6.95 0.84
N VAL A 100 -12.53 -6.50 1.11
CA VAL A 100 -12.26 -5.63 2.27
C VAL A 100 -11.43 -4.41 1.90
N LEU A 101 -11.75 -3.30 2.54
CA LEU A 101 -10.94 -2.09 2.52
C LEU A 101 -9.84 -2.20 3.57
N GLY A 102 -8.62 -1.91 3.18
CA GLY A 102 -7.45 -1.86 4.05
C GLY A 102 -6.56 -0.68 3.69
N TYR A 103 -5.37 -0.67 4.26
CA TYR A 103 -4.37 0.37 4.02
C TYR A 103 -3.14 -0.20 3.32
N CYS A 104 -2.67 0.49 2.28
CA CYS A 104 -1.42 0.15 1.61
C CYS A 104 -0.25 0.93 2.20
N TRP A 105 0.65 0.25 2.90
CA TRP A 105 1.87 0.86 3.45
C TRP A 105 2.91 1.24 2.40
N MET A 106 2.80 0.68 1.20
CA MET A 106 3.72 0.98 0.10
C MET A 106 3.37 2.28 -0.60
N HIS A 107 2.09 2.56 -0.74
CA HIS A 107 1.59 3.71 -1.50
C HIS A 107 0.79 4.71 -0.65
N HIS A 108 0.62 4.43 0.66
CA HIS A 108 0.00 5.33 1.64
C HIS A 108 -1.41 5.79 1.27
N PHE A 109 -2.28 4.84 0.95
CA PHE A 109 -3.70 5.12 0.68
C PHE A 109 -4.57 3.93 1.08
N LYS A 110 -5.88 4.17 1.18
CA LYS A 110 -6.89 3.13 1.41
C LYS A 110 -7.10 2.35 0.13
N CYS A 111 -6.77 1.07 0.12
CA CYS A 111 -6.89 0.19 -1.05
C CYS A 111 -7.83 -0.98 -0.76
N HIS A 112 -8.39 -1.57 -1.82
CA HIS A 112 -9.34 -2.66 -1.74
C HIS A 112 -8.68 -4.00 -2.04
N SER A 113 -9.09 -5.06 -1.33
CA SER A 113 -8.48 -6.40 -1.41
C SER A 113 -8.59 -7.05 -2.79
N ALA A 114 -9.66 -6.78 -3.56
CA ALA A 114 -9.89 -7.35 -4.89
C ALA A 114 -9.06 -6.71 -6.01
N ARG A 115 -8.25 -5.71 -5.69
CA ARG A 115 -7.42 -4.97 -6.65
C ARG A 115 -5.96 -5.40 -6.59
N ALA A 116 -5.17 -4.94 -7.54
CA ALA A 116 -3.73 -5.16 -7.59
C ALA A 116 -3.00 -3.91 -8.13
N CYS A 117 -1.67 -3.92 -8.12
CA CYS A 117 -0.83 -2.93 -8.78
C CYS A 117 0.54 -3.54 -9.11
N HIS A 118 1.33 -2.88 -9.94
CA HIS A 118 2.63 -3.38 -10.38
C HIS A 118 3.59 -3.75 -9.24
N THR A 119 3.44 -3.13 -8.06
CA THR A 119 4.30 -3.35 -6.90
C THR A 119 3.79 -4.42 -5.94
N TRP A 120 2.77 -5.19 -6.31
CA TRP A 120 2.27 -6.29 -5.48
C TRP A 120 3.39 -7.25 -5.08
N ALA A 121 3.39 -7.69 -3.83
CA ALA A 121 4.32 -8.67 -3.30
C ALA A 121 3.59 -9.64 -2.37
N LYS A 122 3.79 -10.94 -2.58
CA LYS A 122 3.18 -11.99 -1.76
C LYS A 122 3.67 -11.93 -0.30
N GLY A 123 2.78 -12.24 0.65
CA GLY A 123 3.16 -12.37 2.07
C GLY A 123 2.23 -11.68 3.05
N GLY A 124 1.11 -11.14 2.58
CA GLY A 124 0.06 -10.54 3.39
C GLY A 124 -1.23 -11.35 3.40
N PRO A 125 -2.30 -10.76 3.90
CA PRO A 125 -2.34 -9.40 4.46
C PRO A 125 -1.75 -9.29 5.87
N ILE A 126 -1.46 -8.06 6.29
CA ILE A 126 -1.09 -7.73 7.68
C ILE A 126 -2.36 -7.82 8.54
N LYS A 127 -2.37 -8.74 9.51
CA LYS A 127 -3.51 -8.99 10.40
C LYS A 127 -3.23 -8.63 11.86
N LYS A 128 -1.96 -8.44 12.23
CA LYS A 128 -1.54 -8.20 13.61
C LYS A 128 -1.11 -6.75 13.79
N ASN A 129 -1.51 -6.16 14.93
CA ASN A 129 -1.10 -4.81 15.29
C ASN A 129 0.43 -4.66 15.37
N SER A 130 1.15 -5.69 15.83
CA SER A 130 2.61 -5.67 15.88
C SER A 130 3.27 -5.49 14.51
N GLU A 131 2.75 -6.18 13.49
CA GLU A 131 3.24 -6.06 12.11
C GLU A 131 2.87 -4.69 11.52
N SER A 132 1.63 -4.23 11.76
CA SER A 132 1.17 -2.89 11.36
C SER A 132 2.05 -1.79 11.96
N ASN A 133 2.38 -1.91 13.25
CA ASN A 133 3.26 -0.97 13.95
C ASN A 133 4.68 -0.99 13.39
N GLU A 134 5.18 -2.15 13.02
CA GLU A 134 6.50 -2.28 12.41
C GLU A 134 6.54 -1.60 11.04
N TRP A 135 5.50 -1.77 10.23
CA TRP A 135 5.35 -1.07 8.96
C TRP A 135 5.29 0.44 9.14
N GLN A 136 4.52 0.93 10.12
CA GLN A 136 4.46 2.37 10.41
C GLN A 136 5.82 2.94 10.79
N ARG A 137 6.56 2.25 11.67
CA ARG A 137 7.92 2.69 12.06
C ARG A 137 8.90 2.69 10.89
N LYS A 138 8.83 1.68 10.02
CA LYS A 138 9.65 1.62 8.79
C LYS A 138 9.28 2.71 7.80
N ALA A 139 8.00 3.02 7.74
CA ALA A 139 7.46 4.07 6.90
C ALA A 139 7.83 5.47 7.39
N LYS A 140 8.40 5.63 8.61
CA LYS A 140 8.70 6.93 9.23
C LYS A 140 7.51 7.90 9.16
N LEU A 141 6.30 7.39 9.24
CA LEU A 141 5.08 8.19 9.33
C LEU A 141 4.95 8.71 10.77
N GLU A 142 5.90 9.53 11.19
CA GLU A 142 5.77 10.39 12.35
C GLU A 142 4.90 11.58 11.97
N GLU A 143 4.27 12.18 12.97
CA GLU A 143 3.39 13.33 12.80
C GLU A 143 4.00 14.38 11.86
N GLY A 144 3.37 14.61 10.71
CA GLY A 144 3.69 15.69 9.78
C GLY A 144 4.76 15.40 8.73
N GLN A 145 5.34 14.22 8.67
CA GLN A 145 6.24 13.87 7.57
C GLN A 145 5.49 13.27 6.39
N GLY A 146 5.65 13.91 5.26
CA GLY A 146 5.03 13.53 4.00
C GLY A 146 5.36 12.11 3.56
N ALA A 147 4.57 11.62 2.62
CA ALA A 147 4.68 10.30 2.04
C ALA A 147 6.14 9.89 1.79
N ILE A 148 6.48 8.67 2.21
CA ILE A 148 7.72 8.02 1.78
C ILE A 148 7.80 8.16 0.26
N ARG A 149 8.96 8.56 -0.23
CA ARG A 149 9.23 8.57 -1.66
C ARG A 149 8.86 7.20 -2.22
N HIS A 150 7.94 7.19 -3.18
CA HIS A 150 7.69 6.00 -3.96
C HIS A 150 9.03 5.57 -4.57
N ARG A 151 9.45 4.36 -4.26
CA ARG A 151 10.64 3.82 -4.90
C ARG A 151 10.29 3.54 -6.35
N ASP A 152 11.03 4.13 -7.23
CA ASP A 152 10.97 3.80 -8.65
C ASP A 152 11.50 2.37 -8.88
N ALA A 153 11.12 1.77 -10.01
CA ALA A 153 11.53 0.41 -10.33
C ALA A 153 13.07 0.22 -10.35
N GLU A 154 13.80 1.32 -10.50
CA GLU A 154 15.25 1.38 -10.52
C GLU A 154 15.90 1.67 -9.17
N ASP A 155 15.08 2.04 -8.15
CA ASP A 155 15.60 2.25 -6.81
C ASP A 155 16.20 0.95 -6.25
N VAL A 156 17.32 1.08 -5.60
CA VAL A 156 18.00 -0.06 -4.99
C VAL A 156 17.39 -0.44 -3.64
N ILE A 157 17.38 -1.73 -3.37
CA ILE A 157 16.90 -2.29 -2.10
C ILE A 157 17.92 -2.00 -1.00
N PRO A 158 17.58 -1.27 0.07
CA PRO A 158 18.51 -1.01 1.16
C PRO A 158 18.75 -2.25 2.03
N LYS A 159 19.89 -2.30 2.72
CA LYS A 159 20.32 -3.43 3.57
C LYS A 159 19.28 -3.84 4.63
N ASN A 160 18.53 -2.90 5.15
CA ASN A 160 17.51 -3.13 6.17
C ASN A 160 16.10 -3.40 5.62
N HIS A 161 15.97 -3.52 4.29
CA HIS A 161 14.67 -3.82 3.69
C HIS A 161 14.18 -5.22 4.10
N TRP A 162 12.87 -5.38 4.28
CA TRP A 162 12.29 -6.64 4.76
C TRP A 162 12.57 -7.85 3.85
N THR A 163 12.65 -7.64 2.52
CA THR A 163 12.99 -8.70 1.55
C THR A 163 14.40 -9.22 1.73
N VAL A 164 15.35 -8.34 2.11
CA VAL A 164 16.73 -8.71 2.43
C VAL A 164 16.78 -9.50 3.73
N LYS A 165 16.07 -9.05 4.78
CA LYS A 165 16.01 -9.76 6.06
C LYS A 165 15.38 -11.15 5.95
N LYS A 166 14.49 -11.38 4.99
CA LYS A 166 13.89 -12.68 4.68
C LYS A 166 14.67 -13.49 3.64
N GLY A 167 15.85 -13.04 3.23
CA GLY A 167 16.69 -13.72 2.24
C GLY A 167 16.13 -13.75 0.81
N LYS A 168 15.09 -12.94 0.54
CA LYS A 168 14.42 -12.92 -0.76
C LYS A 168 15.16 -12.10 -1.81
N CYS A 169 15.79 -11.00 -1.41
CA CYS A 169 16.53 -10.09 -2.28
C CYS A 169 17.86 -9.71 -1.64
N ARG A 170 18.83 -9.26 -2.44
CA ARG A 170 20.13 -8.78 -1.94
C ARG A 170 20.09 -7.27 -1.71
N PRO A 171 20.87 -6.73 -0.75
CA PRO A 171 21.09 -5.30 -0.67
C PRO A 171 21.70 -4.80 -1.99
N GLY A 172 21.14 -3.71 -2.53
CA GLY A 172 21.60 -3.17 -3.81
C GLY A 172 20.88 -3.73 -5.05
N ASP A 173 20.08 -4.78 -4.93
CA ASP A 173 19.19 -5.18 -6.03
C ASP A 173 18.23 -4.02 -6.35
N SER A 174 17.96 -3.78 -7.65
CA SER A 174 16.88 -2.88 -8.03
C SER A 174 15.54 -3.46 -7.58
N VAL A 175 14.56 -2.61 -7.32
CA VAL A 175 13.18 -3.06 -6.99
C VAL A 175 12.67 -3.99 -8.09
N LYS A 176 12.95 -3.68 -9.37
CA LYS A 176 12.60 -4.50 -10.53
C LYS A 176 13.21 -5.90 -10.48
N ASP A 177 14.49 -6.01 -10.15
CA ASP A 177 15.19 -7.32 -10.11
C ASP A 177 14.79 -8.12 -8.87
N CYS A 178 14.60 -7.47 -7.74
CA CYS A 178 14.04 -8.10 -6.55
C CYS A 178 12.65 -8.67 -6.82
N MET A 179 11.79 -7.93 -7.49
CA MET A 179 10.45 -8.39 -7.87
C MET A 179 10.51 -9.60 -8.81
N LYS A 180 11.42 -9.61 -9.80
CA LYS A 180 11.62 -10.79 -10.65
C LYS A 180 11.98 -12.04 -9.83
N LYS A 181 12.88 -11.95 -8.87
CA LYS A 181 13.28 -13.06 -7.99
C LYS A 181 12.12 -13.57 -7.11
N LEU A 182 11.22 -12.70 -6.69
CA LEU A 182 10.06 -13.05 -5.87
C LEU A 182 8.98 -13.82 -6.65
N TYR A 183 8.96 -13.69 -7.99
CA TYR A 183 7.92 -14.25 -8.86
C TYR A 183 8.40 -15.34 -9.82
N SER A 184 9.67 -15.71 -9.75
CA SER A 184 10.26 -16.76 -10.60
C SER A 184 10.09 -18.20 -10.05
N GLU A 185 9.29 -18.36 -8.97
CA GLU A 185 8.91 -19.67 -8.41
C GLU A 185 7.47 -20.03 -8.73
#